data_96928d81bb5a802ed3bd30a493dc8740
#
_entry.id   96928d81bb5a802ed3bd30a493dc8740
#
_cell.length_a   1.000
_cell.length_b   1.000
_cell.length_c   1.000
_cell.angle_alpha   90.00
_cell.angle_beta   90.00
_cell.angle_gamma   90.00
#
_symmetry.space_group_name_H-M   'P 1'
#
loop_
_entity.id
_entity.type
_entity.pdbx_description
1 polymer ?
#
loop_
_entity_poly.entity_id
_entity_poly.type
_entity_poly.pdbx_seq_one_letter_code
_entity_poly.pdbx_strand_id
1 'polypeptide(L)'
;MSKGRANAVLILVAMIWGSSFVAQKIGGGSMDTLGFVACRFFLGGLTVLPLCWRDLARLAALPRADRLGLLATGTALFLGSVLQQYGVDTTSVTNAGFLTGLYVLLVPLLGWLVLGLRPPPVIWLSATACLLGSWLLSGGGGLSFAAGDLWVMASALFWACHVLLVGHMARRTGLPVLVACLQFMICAAWAGGGELLLAAHPFTGLTAGWPAVAYLGFFSVGVAFTLQSLAQRHAAPSHAAIILAGEGVFSAIGGALVLGEAPGWLQMAGGGAILAGMLLIQLAPGEASGEPRAAE
;
A
#
# COMPACT_ATOMS: atom_id res chain seq x y z
N MET A 1 4.71 -20.09 5.67
CA MET A 1 4.32 -19.28 6.86
C MET A 1 2.88 -19.67 7.21
N SER A 2 2.49 -19.74 8.51
CA SER A 2 1.10 -19.99 8.89
C SER A 2 0.23 -18.73 8.65
N LYS A 3 -1.12 -18.91 8.53
CA LYS A 3 -2.08 -17.79 8.37
C LYS A 3 -1.91 -16.76 9.49
N GLY A 4 -1.80 -17.19 10.75
CA GLY A 4 -1.61 -16.28 11.88
C GLY A 4 -0.31 -15.47 11.81
N ARG A 5 0.79 -16.07 11.35
CA ARG A 5 2.04 -15.33 11.12
C ARG A 5 1.92 -14.33 9.97
N ALA A 6 1.22 -14.68 8.89
CA ALA A 6 0.97 -13.74 7.79
C ALA A 6 0.16 -12.53 8.26
N ASN A 7 -0.87 -12.75 9.07
CA ASN A 7 -1.68 -11.67 9.64
C ASN A 7 -0.85 -10.77 10.56
N ALA A 8 -0.03 -11.33 11.45
CA ALA A 8 0.85 -10.56 12.33
C ALA A 8 1.84 -9.70 11.53
N VAL A 9 2.39 -10.23 10.43
CA VAL A 9 3.27 -9.49 9.54
C VAL A 9 2.51 -8.35 8.85
N LEU A 10 1.27 -8.56 8.38
CA LEU A 10 0.46 -7.52 7.76
C LEU A 10 0.07 -6.42 8.77
N ILE A 11 -0.18 -6.75 10.03
CA ILE A 11 -0.39 -5.76 11.10
C ILE A 11 0.87 -4.92 11.30
N LEU A 12 2.06 -5.53 11.33
CA LEU A 12 3.32 -4.80 11.42
C LEU A 12 3.51 -3.86 10.21
N VAL A 13 3.16 -4.30 9.00
CA VAL A 13 3.16 -3.46 7.80
C VAL A 13 2.24 -2.25 7.98
N ALA A 14 1.00 -2.48 8.46
CA ALA A 14 0.03 -1.41 8.72
C ALA A 14 0.56 -0.40 9.76
N MET A 15 1.25 -0.85 10.81
CA MET A 15 1.91 0.03 11.80
C MET A 15 2.98 0.92 11.15
N ILE A 16 3.85 0.34 10.31
CA ILE A 16 4.91 1.10 9.63
C ILE A 16 4.30 2.11 8.66
N TRP A 17 3.28 1.72 7.89
CA TRP A 17 2.64 2.64 6.93
C TRP A 17 1.81 3.72 7.62
N GLY A 18 1.16 3.44 8.73
CA GLY A 18 0.48 4.44 9.54
C GLY A 18 1.42 5.58 9.95
N SER A 19 2.64 5.27 10.36
CA SER A 19 3.66 6.28 10.69
C SER A 19 4.24 7.00 9.47
N SER A 20 4.08 6.44 8.26
CA SER A 20 4.69 6.94 7.02
C SER A 20 3.99 8.18 6.45
N PHE A 21 2.69 8.38 6.72
CA PHE A 21 1.94 9.53 6.18
C PHE A 21 2.50 10.88 6.61
N VAL A 22 2.94 11.00 7.86
CA VAL A 22 3.57 12.21 8.37
C VAL A 22 4.89 12.48 7.64
N ALA A 23 5.72 11.45 7.48
CA ALA A 23 6.99 11.57 6.76
C ALA A 23 6.77 11.90 5.27
N GLN A 24 5.72 11.38 4.63
CA GLN A 24 5.33 11.74 3.26
C GLN A 24 4.95 13.21 3.15
N LYS A 25 4.17 13.73 4.09
CA LYS A 25 3.76 15.15 4.10
C LYS A 25 4.95 16.09 4.26
N ILE A 26 5.88 15.76 5.17
CA ILE A 26 7.09 16.56 5.39
C ILE A 26 8.03 16.48 4.18
N GLY A 27 8.23 15.28 3.63
CA GLY A 27 9.14 15.05 2.51
C GLY A 27 8.64 15.63 1.19
N GLY A 28 7.32 15.50 0.91
CA GLY A 28 6.69 16.07 -0.28
C GLY A 28 6.79 17.58 -0.36
N GLY A 29 6.71 18.27 0.80
CA GLY A 29 6.92 19.73 0.85
C GLY A 29 8.35 20.21 0.53
N SER A 30 9.32 19.29 0.47
CA SER A 30 10.73 19.60 0.23
C SER A 30 11.21 19.31 -1.19
N MET A 31 10.52 18.43 -1.93
CA MET A 31 10.93 17.91 -3.24
C MET A 31 9.74 17.82 -4.18
N ASP A 32 10.01 17.80 -5.49
CA ASP A 32 9.00 17.43 -6.47
C ASP A 32 8.53 15.98 -6.24
N THR A 33 7.23 15.74 -6.47
CA THR A 33 6.59 14.44 -6.22
C THR A 33 7.31 13.28 -6.89
N LEU A 34 7.69 13.42 -8.17
CA LEU A 34 8.37 12.37 -8.92
C LEU A 34 9.76 12.08 -8.35
N GLY A 35 10.54 13.12 -8.05
CA GLY A 35 11.85 13.00 -7.43
C GLY A 35 11.80 12.34 -6.06
N PHE A 36 10.82 12.74 -5.24
CA PHE A 36 10.61 12.15 -3.92
C PHE A 36 10.24 10.66 -3.98
N VAL A 37 9.32 10.30 -4.87
CA VAL A 37 8.94 8.89 -5.11
C VAL A 37 10.13 8.10 -5.66
N ALA A 38 10.85 8.64 -6.64
CA ALA A 38 12.03 7.99 -7.22
C ALA A 38 13.07 7.65 -6.14
N CYS A 39 13.46 8.64 -5.33
CA CYS A 39 14.51 8.48 -4.32
C CYS A 39 14.12 7.46 -3.24
N ARG A 40 12.89 7.51 -2.70
CA ARG A 40 12.48 6.57 -1.66
C ARG A 40 12.35 5.14 -2.17
N PHE A 41 11.85 4.92 -3.39
CA PHE A 41 11.74 3.58 -3.96
C PHE A 41 13.09 3.04 -4.44
N PHE A 42 13.97 3.88 -4.95
CA PHE A 42 15.35 3.49 -5.27
C PHE A 42 16.10 3.04 -4.03
N LEU A 43 16.04 3.81 -2.95
CA LEU A 43 16.67 3.44 -1.68
C LEU A 43 16.08 2.15 -1.11
N GLY A 44 14.76 1.97 -1.17
CA GLY A 44 14.09 0.73 -0.77
C GLY A 44 14.54 -0.47 -1.59
N GLY A 45 14.68 -0.29 -2.92
CA GLY A 45 15.22 -1.30 -3.82
C GLY A 45 16.66 -1.70 -3.46
N LEU A 46 17.52 -0.72 -3.20
CA LEU A 46 18.91 -0.98 -2.77
C LEU A 46 18.96 -1.71 -1.42
N THR A 47 18.07 -1.38 -0.49
CA THR A 47 18.00 -2.05 0.82
C THR A 47 17.67 -3.54 0.68
N VAL A 48 16.81 -3.90 -0.27
CA VAL A 48 16.33 -5.28 -0.46
C VAL A 48 17.19 -6.08 -1.45
N LEU A 49 17.89 -5.41 -2.34
CA LEU A 49 18.72 -6.04 -3.37
C LEU A 49 19.69 -7.12 -2.83
N PRO A 50 20.41 -6.90 -1.71
CA PRO A 50 21.30 -7.93 -1.15
C PRO A 50 20.59 -9.23 -0.75
N LEU A 51 19.27 -9.15 -0.43
CA LEU A 51 18.49 -10.31 0.00
C LEU A 51 18.04 -11.17 -1.19
N CYS A 52 17.96 -10.61 -2.40
CA CYS A 52 17.50 -11.31 -3.61
C CYS A 52 18.50 -11.31 -4.77
N TRP A 53 19.75 -10.85 -4.57
CA TRP A 53 20.70 -10.71 -5.65
C TRP A 53 20.96 -12.02 -6.42
N ARG A 54 20.93 -13.18 -5.72
CA ARG A 54 21.05 -14.50 -6.33
C ARG A 54 19.83 -14.89 -7.15
N ASP A 55 18.66 -14.41 -6.77
CA ASP A 55 17.41 -14.70 -7.48
C ASP A 55 17.26 -13.89 -8.77
N LEU A 56 18.04 -12.81 -8.95
CA LEU A 56 18.08 -12.05 -10.20
C LEU A 56 18.42 -12.91 -11.41
N ALA A 57 19.30 -13.90 -11.23
CA ALA A 57 19.65 -14.84 -12.31
C ALA A 57 18.42 -15.65 -12.79
N ARG A 58 17.41 -15.84 -11.95
CA ARG A 58 16.18 -16.55 -12.29
C ARG A 58 15.22 -15.71 -13.13
N LEU A 59 15.39 -14.38 -13.16
CA LEU A 59 14.49 -13.46 -13.89
C LEU A 59 14.45 -13.78 -15.39
N ALA A 60 15.61 -14.07 -15.98
CA ALA A 60 15.69 -14.43 -17.40
C ALA A 60 14.96 -15.74 -17.73
N ALA A 61 14.92 -16.67 -16.78
CA ALA A 61 14.26 -17.96 -16.91
C ALA A 61 12.74 -17.90 -16.67
N LEU A 62 12.21 -16.80 -16.12
CA LEU A 62 10.77 -16.65 -15.94
C LEU A 62 10.04 -16.54 -17.29
N PRO A 63 8.85 -17.15 -17.43
CA PRO A 63 7.98 -16.96 -18.57
C PRO A 63 7.73 -15.46 -18.88
N ARG A 64 7.54 -15.14 -20.16
CA ARG A 64 7.26 -13.75 -20.59
C ARG A 64 6.05 -13.14 -19.83
N ALA A 65 5.01 -13.94 -19.61
CA ALA A 65 3.83 -13.50 -18.86
C ALA A 65 4.17 -13.08 -17.40
N ASP A 66 5.07 -13.81 -16.74
CA ASP A 66 5.47 -13.49 -15.37
C ASP A 66 6.35 -12.23 -15.33
N ARG A 67 7.24 -12.03 -16.30
CA ARG A 67 8.00 -10.78 -16.43
C ARG A 67 7.11 -9.57 -16.68
N LEU A 68 6.07 -9.72 -17.53
CA LEU A 68 5.06 -8.68 -17.73
C LEU A 68 4.22 -8.44 -16.46
N GLY A 69 3.89 -9.49 -15.72
CA GLY A 69 3.21 -9.37 -14.41
C GLY A 69 4.04 -8.60 -13.38
N LEU A 70 5.36 -8.84 -13.33
CA LEU A 70 6.29 -8.07 -12.49
C LEU A 70 6.36 -6.60 -12.90
N LEU A 71 6.43 -6.32 -14.21
CA LEU A 71 6.37 -4.95 -14.73
C LEU A 71 5.05 -4.26 -14.36
N ALA A 72 3.92 -4.94 -14.54
CA ALA A 72 2.61 -4.43 -14.15
C ALA A 72 2.52 -4.14 -12.66
N THR A 73 3.11 -5.01 -11.79
CA THR A 73 3.14 -4.82 -10.35
C THR A 73 3.90 -3.53 -9.97
N GLY A 74 5.09 -3.31 -10.54
CA GLY A 74 5.88 -2.10 -10.32
C GLY A 74 5.23 -0.85 -10.90
N THR A 75 4.54 -0.97 -12.04
CA THR A 75 3.80 0.15 -12.66
C THR A 75 2.58 0.53 -11.82
N ALA A 76 1.83 -0.45 -11.30
CA ALA A 76 0.71 -0.18 -10.39
C ALA A 76 1.20 0.50 -9.09
N LEU A 77 2.34 0.04 -8.54
CA LEU A 77 2.99 0.68 -7.40
C LEU A 77 3.39 2.13 -7.70
N PHE A 78 3.97 2.40 -8.87
CA PHE A 78 4.32 3.73 -9.33
C PHE A 78 3.10 4.65 -9.41
N LEU A 79 2.06 4.24 -10.14
CA LEU A 79 0.86 5.04 -10.31
C LEU A 79 0.15 5.29 -8.97
N GLY A 80 0.00 4.26 -8.14
CA GLY A 80 -0.54 4.40 -6.79
C GLY A 80 0.26 5.40 -5.94
N SER A 81 1.58 5.27 -5.94
CA SER A 81 2.47 6.11 -5.12
C SER A 81 2.53 7.56 -5.57
N VAL A 82 2.58 7.82 -6.88
CA VAL A 82 2.68 9.18 -7.43
C VAL A 82 1.37 9.93 -7.27
N LEU A 83 0.24 9.30 -7.65
CA LEU A 83 -1.08 9.91 -7.48
C LEU A 83 -1.41 10.19 -6.01
N GLN A 84 -1.06 9.23 -5.12
CA GLN A 84 -1.23 9.45 -3.68
C GLN A 84 -0.37 10.62 -3.18
N GLN A 85 0.89 10.70 -3.61
CA GLN A 85 1.78 11.77 -3.17
C GLN A 85 1.28 13.14 -3.64
N TYR A 86 0.88 13.30 -4.91
CA TYR A 86 0.22 14.51 -5.40
C TYR A 86 -1.00 14.90 -4.56
N GLY A 87 -1.80 13.89 -4.18
CA GLY A 87 -2.93 14.11 -3.31
C GLY A 87 -2.52 14.56 -1.90
N VAL A 88 -1.59 13.86 -1.26
CA VAL A 88 -1.08 14.18 0.09
C VAL A 88 -0.49 15.59 0.16
N ASP A 89 0.16 16.05 -0.89
CA ASP A 89 0.75 17.39 -0.95
C ASP A 89 -0.32 18.49 -0.92
N THR A 90 -1.51 18.22 -1.45
CA THR A 90 -2.57 19.22 -1.68
C THR A 90 -3.86 18.98 -0.88
N THR A 91 -3.97 17.86 -0.13
CA THR A 91 -5.08 17.59 0.81
C THR A 91 -4.58 17.41 2.24
N SER A 92 -5.49 17.22 3.19
CA SER A 92 -5.12 16.87 4.56
C SER A 92 -4.63 15.42 4.66
N VAL A 93 -3.70 15.15 5.57
CA VAL A 93 -3.21 13.77 5.88
C VAL A 93 -4.38 12.85 6.23
N THR A 94 -5.35 13.37 6.95
CA THR A 94 -6.55 12.67 7.39
C THR A 94 -7.44 12.26 6.20
N ASN A 95 -7.72 13.18 5.25
CA ASN A 95 -8.47 12.86 4.03
C ASN A 95 -7.70 11.88 3.15
N ALA A 96 -6.39 12.08 3.00
CA ALA A 96 -5.55 11.16 2.23
C ALA A 96 -5.61 9.74 2.78
N GLY A 97 -5.54 9.57 4.09
CA GLY A 97 -5.65 8.27 4.75
C GLY A 97 -7.02 7.61 4.51
N PHE A 98 -8.12 8.37 4.65
CA PHE A 98 -9.47 7.87 4.39
C PHE A 98 -9.65 7.46 2.92
N LEU A 99 -9.31 8.34 1.99
CA LEU A 99 -9.52 8.10 0.56
C LEU A 99 -8.63 7.00 0.01
N THR A 100 -7.40 6.86 0.52
CA THR A 100 -6.57 5.69 0.24
C THR A 100 -7.28 4.41 0.68
N GLY A 101 -7.92 4.41 1.85
CA GLY A 101 -8.68 3.27 2.38
C GLY A 101 -9.77 2.72 1.46
N LEU A 102 -10.19 3.45 0.42
CA LEU A 102 -11.12 2.94 -0.61
C LEU A 102 -10.62 1.66 -1.28
N TYR A 103 -9.30 1.45 -1.35
CA TYR A 103 -8.74 0.23 -1.93
C TYR A 103 -9.25 -1.04 -1.24
N VAL A 104 -9.67 -0.96 0.02
CA VAL A 104 -10.20 -2.10 0.80
C VAL A 104 -11.47 -2.69 0.17
N LEU A 105 -12.34 -1.86 -0.41
CA LEU A 105 -13.49 -2.31 -1.19
C LEU A 105 -13.12 -2.64 -2.64
N LEU A 106 -12.18 -1.89 -3.23
CA LEU A 106 -11.77 -2.10 -4.61
C LEU A 106 -11.04 -3.43 -4.81
N VAL A 107 -10.25 -3.91 -3.84
CA VAL A 107 -9.53 -5.20 -3.94
C VAL A 107 -10.50 -6.37 -4.12
N PRO A 108 -11.49 -6.62 -3.26
CA PRO A 108 -12.44 -7.71 -3.47
C PRO A 108 -13.30 -7.49 -4.73
N LEU A 109 -13.66 -6.25 -5.05
CA LEU A 109 -14.45 -5.91 -6.24
C LEU A 109 -13.68 -6.26 -7.52
N LEU A 110 -12.45 -5.79 -7.67
CA LEU A 110 -11.60 -6.08 -8.82
C LEU A 110 -11.24 -7.58 -8.87
N GLY A 111 -10.96 -8.19 -7.73
CA GLY A 111 -10.75 -9.64 -7.64
C GLY A 111 -11.93 -10.43 -8.19
N TRP A 112 -13.15 -10.00 -7.87
CA TRP A 112 -14.36 -10.62 -8.40
C TRP A 112 -14.56 -10.35 -9.89
N LEU A 113 -14.53 -9.09 -10.31
CA LEU A 113 -14.85 -8.69 -11.69
C LEU A 113 -13.79 -9.15 -12.71
N VAL A 114 -12.51 -9.10 -12.33
CA VAL A 114 -11.40 -9.36 -13.27
C VAL A 114 -10.87 -10.79 -13.15
N LEU A 115 -10.82 -11.34 -11.94
CA LEU A 115 -10.22 -12.65 -11.68
C LEU A 115 -11.27 -13.74 -11.38
N GLY A 116 -12.57 -13.40 -11.36
CA GLY A 116 -13.66 -14.34 -11.05
C GLY A 116 -13.67 -14.82 -9.59
N LEU A 117 -12.87 -14.22 -8.71
CA LEU A 117 -12.81 -14.57 -7.29
C LEU A 117 -14.08 -14.04 -6.61
N ARG A 118 -14.96 -14.90 -6.17
CA ARG A 118 -16.20 -14.50 -5.47
C ARG A 118 -15.94 -14.35 -3.97
N PRO A 119 -15.85 -13.11 -3.43
CA PRO A 119 -15.59 -12.91 -2.01
C PRO A 119 -16.80 -13.35 -1.18
N PRO A 120 -16.61 -14.06 -0.06
CA PRO A 120 -17.71 -14.37 0.85
C PRO A 120 -18.25 -13.09 1.51
N PRO A 121 -19.52 -13.12 2.01
CA PRO A 121 -20.17 -11.94 2.60
C PRO A 121 -19.36 -11.27 3.73
N VAL A 122 -18.59 -12.03 4.48
CA VAL A 122 -17.75 -11.50 5.55
C VAL A 122 -16.68 -10.53 5.05
N ILE A 123 -16.15 -10.72 3.83
CA ILE A 123 -15.20 -9.78 3.20
C ILE A 123 -15.86 -8.42 2.99
N TRP A 124 -17.08 -8.41 2.45
CA TRP A 124 -17.82 -7.17 2.21
C TRP A 124 -18.18 -6.46 3.52
N LEU A 125 -18.64 -7.22 4.52
CA LEU A 125 -18.95 -6.66 5.84
C LEU A 125 -17.71 -6.05 6.49
N SER A 126 -16.58 -6.78 6.49
CA SER A 126 -15.31 -6.29 7.05
C SER A 126 -14.78 -5.07 6.30
N ALA A 127 -14.81 -5.09 4.96
CA ALA A 127 -14.35 -3.98 4.14
C ALA A 127 -15.20 -2.72 4.33
N THR A 128 -16.54 -2.89 4.42
CA THR A 128 -17.45 -1.79 4.72
C THR A 128 -17.23 -1.22 6.11
N ALA A 129 -17.01 -2.09 7.13
CA ALA A 129 -16.68 -1.64 8.48
C ALA A 129 -15.36 -0.82 8.51
N CYS A 130 -14.32 -1.28 7.78
CA CYS A 130 -13.06 -0.55 7.66
C CYS A 130 -13.25 0.80 6.96
N LEU A 131 -14.02 0.85 5.87
CA LEU A 131 -14.25 2.10 5.14
C LEU A 131 -15.05 3.12 5.95
N LEU A 132 -16.15 2.69 6.59
CA LEU A 132 -16.93 3.53 7.49
C LEU A 132 -16.07 3.99 8.68
N GLY A 133 -15.27 3.09 9.23
CA GLY A 133 -14.32 3.41 10.29
C GLY A 133 -13.29 4.47 9.86
N SER A 134 -12.74 4.35 8.67
CA SER A 134 -11.81 5.35 8.11
C SER A 134 -12.47 6.71 7.90
N TRP A 135 -13.73 6.73 7.45
CA TRP A 135 -14.52 7.96 7.32
C TRP A 135 -14.77 8.62 8.69
N LEU A 136 -15.17 7.85 9.69
CA LEU A 136 -15.34 8.37 11.06
C LEU A 136 -14.00 8.84 11.66
N LEU A 137 -12.92 8.12 11.40
CA LEU A 137 -11.58 8.48 11.84
C LEU A 137 -11.11 9.80 11.22
N SER A 138 -11.55 10.11 10.00
CA SER A 138 -11.32 11.39 9.34
C SER A 138 -12.19 12.54 9.87
N GLY A 139 -13.00 12.29 10.90
CA GLY A 139 -13.87 13.28 11.54
C GLY A 139 -15.34 13.21 11.15
N GLY A 140 -15.75 12.33 10.22
CA GLY A 140 -17.14 12.12 9.82
C GLY A 140 -17.84 13.35 9.21
N GLY A 141 -17.07 14.40 8.90
CA GLY A 141 -17.59 15.65 8.35
C GLY A 141 -18.03 15.55 6.89
N GLY A 142 -18.68 16.59 6.40
CA GLY A 142 -19.06 16.70 4.99
C GLY A 142 -17.81 16.62 4.10
N LEU A 143 -17.90 15.88 3.00
CA LEU A 143 -16.82 15.76 2.01
C LEU A 143 -16.68 17.11 1.29
N SER A 144 -15.83 17.99 1.81
CA SER A 144 -15.31 19.10 1.02
C SER A 144 -14.21 18.56 0.12
N PHE A 145 -14.51 18.31 -1.15
CA PHE A 145 -13.53 17.79 -2.08
C PHE A 145 -12.51 18.88 -2.46
N ALA A 146 -11.28 18.71 -2.00
CA ALA A 146 -10.14 19.43 -2.54
C ALA A 146 -9.64 18.76 -3.83
N ALA A 147 -8.93 19.49 -4.69
CA ALA A 147 -8.37 18.90 -5.91
C ALA A 147 -7.46 17.68 -5.62
N GLY A 148 -6.76 17.70 -4.48
CA GLY A 148 -5.92 16.58 -4.01
C GLY A 148 -6.70 15.30 -3.72
N ASP A 149 -7.96 15.40 -3.31
CA ASP A 149 -8.77 14.24 -2.96
C ASP A 149 -9.03 13.34 -4.19
N LEU A 150 -9.22 13.94 -5.37
CA LEU A 150 -9.38 13.18 -6.62
C LEU A 150 -8.13 12.37 -6.97
N TRP A 151 -6.93 12.93 -6.71
CA TRP A 151 -5.68 12.20 -6.93
C TRP A 151 -5.55 11.01 -5.98
N VAL A 152 -5.89 11.18 -4.70
CA VAL A 152 -5.87 10.07 -3.74
C VAL A 152 -6.92 9.02 -4.09
N MET A 153 -8.13 9.40 -4.48
CA MET A 153 -9.16 8.44 -4.95
C MET A 153 -8.67 7.64 -6.17
N ALA A 154 -8.08 8.32 -7.15
CA ALA A 154 -7.50 7.64 -8.31
C ALA A 154 -6.37 6.69 -7.90
N SER A 155 -5.54 7.07 -6.93
CA SER A 155 -4.48 6.21 -6.41
C SER A 155 -5.01 4.92 -5.79
N ALA A 156 -6.17 4.97 -5.10
CA ALA A 156 -6.78 3.81 -4.47
C ALA A 156 -7.09 2.67 -5.46
N LEU A 157 -7.43 3.00 -6.72
CA LEU A 157 -7.59 2.01 -7.78
C LEU A 157 -6.28 1.28 -8.07
N PHE A 158 -5.17 2.02 -8.20
CA PHE A 158 -3.87 1.42 -8.47
C PHE A 158 -3.31 0.68 -7.25
N TRP A 159 -3.61 1.12 -6.04
CA TRP A 159 -3.31 0.37 -4.82
C TRP A 159 -4.05 -0.96 -4.79
N ALA A 160 -5.33 -0.98 -5.18
CA ALA A 160 -6.08 -2.23 -5.28
C ALA A 160 -5.49 -3.18 -6.33
N CYS A 161 -5.15 -2.67 -7.52
CA CYS A 161 -4.44 -3.45 -8.55
C CYS A 161 -3.10 -3.98 -8.02
N HIS A 162 -2.33 -3.14 -7.33
CA HIS A 162 -1.03 -3.53 -6.76
C HIS A 162 -1.18 -4.65 -5.72
N VAL A 163 -2.14 -4.56 -4.79
CA VAL A 163 -2.40 -5.61 -3.78
C VAL A 163 -2.74 -6.94 -4.46
N LEU A 164 -3.56 -6.93 -5.52
CA LEU A 164 -3.89 -8.13 -6.29
C LEU A 164 -2.66 -8.70 -7.00
N LEU A 165 -1.91 -7.84 -7.70
CA LEU A 165 -0.75 -8.24 -8.49
C LEU A 165 0.40 -8.75 -7.61
N VAL A 166 0.74 -8.06 -6.50
CA VAL A 166 1.82 -8.49 -5.62
C VAL A 166 1.54 -9.86 -5.01
N GLY A 167 0.30 -10.08 -4.56
CA GLY A 167 -0.11 -11.38 -4.03
C GLY A 167 -0.07 -12.48 -5.10
N HIS A 168 -0.53 -12.19 -6.32
CA HIS A 168 -0.47 -13.13 -7.45
C HIS A 168 0.97 -13.47 -7.81
N MET A 169 1.82 -12.46 -8.02
CA MET A 169 3.20 -12.66 -8.43
C MET A 169 4.04 -13.34 -7.35
N ALA A 170 3.84 -13.01 -6.08
CA ALA A 170 4.55 -13.65 -4.97
C ALA A 170 4.24 -15.15 -4.86
N ARG A 171 2.98 -15.56 -5.12
CA ARG A 171 2.59 -16.99 -5.16
C ARG A 171 3.12 -17.67 -6.42
N ARG A 172 2.91 -17.06 -7.58
CA ARG A 172 3.22 -17.65 -8.89
C ARG A 172 4.72 -17.86 -9.10
N THR A 173 5.53 -16.88 -8.75
CA THR A 173 7.00 -16.98 -8.90
C THR A 173 7.67 -17.77 -7.77
N GLY A 174 7.04 -17.81 -6.59
CA GLY A 174 7.66 -18.35 -5.38
C GLY A 174 8.80 -17.48 -4.82
N LEU A 175 9.04 -16.28 -5.37
CA LEU A 175 10.16 -15.39 -5.09
C LEU A 175 9.69 -14.03 -4.54
N PRO A 176 9.01 -13.96 -3.38
CA PRO A 176 8.37 -12.74 -2.89
C PRO A 176 9.36 -11.58 -2.64
N VAL A 177 10.61 -11.88 -2.25
CA VAL A 177 11.64 -10.84 -2.05
C VAL A 177 12.13 -10.27 -3.39
N LEU A 178 12.25 -11.10 -4.42
CA LEU A 178 12.55 -10.64 -5.78
C LEU A 178 11.40 -9.79 -6.33
N VAL A 179 10.14 -10.20 -6.12
CA VAL A 179 8.96 -9.40 -6.47
C VAL A 179 9.01 -8.02 -5.81
N ALA A 180 9.32 -7.96 -4.51
CA ALA A 180 9.47 -6.72 -3.77
C ALA A 180 10.58 -5.83 -4.36
N CYS A 181 11.78 -6.37 -4.56
CA CYS A 181 12.90 -5.61 -5.11
C CYS A 181 12.59 -5.05 -6.52
N LEU A 182 12.07 -5.89 -7.41
CA LEU A 182 11.79 -5.49 -8.80
C LEU A 182 10.69 -4.41 -8.88
N GLN A 183 9.62 -4.54 -8.11
CA GLN A 183 8.57 -3.51 -8.14
C GLN A 183 9.10 -2.15 -7.63
N PHE A 184 10.02 -2.13 -6.64
CA PHE A 184 10.64 -0.89 -6.18
C PHE A 184 11.52 -0.26 -7.26
N MET A 185 12.37 -1.07 -7.90
CA MET A 185 13.26 -0.59 -8.97
C MET A 185 12.46 -0.11 -10.19
N ILE A 186 11.37 -0.80 -10.55
CA ILE A 186 10.47 -0.37 -11.64
C ILE A 186 9.78 0.95 -11.29
N CYS A 187 9.25 1.06 -10.06
CA CYS A 187 8.63 2.29 -9.56
C CYS A 187 9.65 3.45 -9.60
N ALA A 188 10.86 3.23 -9.08
CA ALA A 188 11.93 4.21 -9.09
C ALA A 188 12.35 4.62 -10.53
N ALA A 189 12.38 3.67 -11.46
CA ALA A 189 12.72 3.94 -12.86
C ALA A 189 11.65 4.79 -13.55
N TRP A 190 10.36 4.49 -13.36
CA TRP A 190 9.26 5.31 -13.89
C TRP A 190 9.27 6.72 -13.29
N ALA A 191 9.37 6.83 -11.97
CA ALA A 191 9.37 8.12 -11.29
C ALA A 191 10.63 8.94 -11.61
N GLY A 192 11.81 8.32 -11.57
CA GLY A 192 13.08 8.97 -11.88
C GLY A 192 13.19 9.38 -13.36
N GLY A 193 12.69 8.53 -14.27
CA GLY A 193 12.59 8.89 -15.69
C GLY A 193 11.66 10.07 -15.92
N GLY A 194 10.49 10.08 -15.27
CA GLY A 194 9.57 11.22 -15.32
C GLY A 194 10.19 12.50 -14.74
N GLU A 195 10.88 12.40 -13.61
CA GLU A 195 11.58 13.52 -12.97
C GLU A 195 12.63 14.14 -13.91
N LEU A 196 13.49 13.30 -14.51
CA LEU A 196 14.54 13.73 -15.42
C LEU A 196 14.01 14.39 -16.71
N LEU A 197 12.82 13.99 -17.17
CA LEU A 197 12.22 14.49 -18.39
C LEU A 197 11.37 15.74 -18.18
N LEU A 198 10.75 15.91 -17.01
CA LEU A 198 9.72 16.92 -16.77
C LEU A 198 10.19 18.05 -15.84
N ALA A 199 11.11 17.78 -14.91
CA ALA A 199 11.58 18.77 -13.97
C ALA A 199 12.67 19.66 -14.60
N ALA A 200 12.55 20.99 -14.40
CA ALA A 200 13.57 21.94 -14.84
C ALA A 200 14.90 21.74 -14.08
N HIS A 201 14.81 21.38 -12.82
CA HIS A 201 15.96 21.12 -11.95
C HIS A 201 15.72 19.80 -11.18
N PRO A 202 16.03 18.63 -11.80
CA PRO A 202 15.74 17.34 -11.21
C PRO A 202 16.35 17.15 -9.82
N PHE A 203 15.58 16.51 -8.93
CA PHE A 203 15.96 16.18 -7.56
C PHE A 203 16.30 17.38 -6.67
N THR A 204 15.83 18.58 -7.03
CA THR A 204 15.95 19.78 -6.17
C THR A 204 15.29 19.48 -4.81
N GLY A 205 15.92 19.95 -3.73
CA GLY A 205 15.43 19.76 -2.36
C GLY A 205 15.77 18.41 -1.74
N LEU A 206 16.47 17.50 -2.44
CA LEU A 206 16.85 16.18 -1.90
C LEU A 206 17.58 16.29 -0.55
N THR A 207 18.47 17.27 -0.38
CA THR A 207 19.20 17.48 0.88
C THR A 207 18.25 17.78 2.04
N ALA A 208 17.23 18.62 1.80
CA ALA A 208 16.22 18.94 2.80
C ALA A 208 15.24 17.77 3.04
N GLY A 209 14.84 17.07 1.98
CA GLY A 209 13.94 15.92 2.02
C GLY A 209 14.59 14.62 2.47
N TRP A 210 15.94 14.58 2.57
CA TRP A 210 16.68 13.34 2.83
C TRP A 210 16.21 12.55 4.07
N PRO A 211 15.92 13.15 5.24
CA PRO A 211 15.46 12.38 6.39
C PRO A 211 14.16 11.60 6.13
N ALA A 212 13.22 12.23 5.42
CA ALA A 212 11.98 11.58 5.02
C ALA A 212 12.23 10.49 3.96
N VAL A 213 13.07 10.75 2.96
CA VAL A 213 13.49 9.77 1.94
C VAL A 213 14.14 8.56 2.61
N ALA A 214 15.06 8.79 3.55
CA ALA A 214 15.76 7.72 4.26
C ALA A 214 14.81 6.85 5.10
N TYR A 215 13.94 7.49 5.88
CA TYR A 215 12.93 6.79 6.68
C TYR A 215 11.97 5.97 5.80
N LEU A 216 11.37 6.62 4.81
CA LEU A 216 10.39 5.97 3.93
C LEU A 216 11.06 4.91 3.04
N GLY A 217 12.23 5.19 2.50
CA GLY A 217 12.97 4.24 1.65
C GLY A 217 13.34 2.98 2.41
N PHE A 218 13.85 3.11 3.62
CA PHE A 218 14.26 1.95 4.42
C PHE A 218 13.06 1.23 5.05
N PHE A 219 12.26 1.92 5.87
CA PHE A 219 11.20 1.28 6.64
C PHE A 219 9.92 1.05 5.83
N SER A 220 9.38 2.09 5.18
CA SER A 220 8.10 2.00 4.48
C SER A 220 8.23 1.19 3.18
N VAL A 221 9.28 1.44 2.38
CA VAL A 221 9.51 0.72 1.13
C VAL A 221 10.29 -0.57 1.39
N GLY A 222 11.51 -0.49 1.85
CA GLY A 222 12.40 -1.65 2.00
C GLY A 222 11.83 -2.73 2.90
N VAL A 223 11.40 -2.37 4.11
CA VAL A 223 10.89 -3.34 5.09
C VAL A 223 9.42 -3.65 4.83
N ALA A 224 8.52 -2.67 4.88
CA ALA A 224 7.08 -2.95 4.92
C ALA A 224 6.55 -3.57 3.63
N PHE A 225 6.84 -3.05 2.43
CA PHE A 225 6.41 -3.69 1.18
C PHE A 225 7.06 -5.07 0.95
N THR A 226 8.26 -5.30 1.44
CA THR A 226 8.88 -6.65 1.39
C THR A 226 8.13 -7.62 2.30
N LEU A 227 7.81 -7.20 3.52
CA LEU A 227 7.00 -7.98 4.45
C LEU A 227 5.59 -8.22 3.89
N GLN A 228 4.98 -7.22 3.24
CA GLN A 228 3.72 -7.40 2.52
C GLN A 228 3.82 -8.49 1.45
N SER A 229 4.84 -8.45 0.60
CA SER A 229 5.05 -9.45 -0.46
C SER A 229 5.21 -10.86 0.11
N LEU A 230 5.95 -10.99 1.23
CA LEU A 230 6.12 -12.25 1.96
C LEU A 230 4.80 -12.75 2.55
N ALA A 231 4.02 -11.87 3.17
CA ALA A 231 2.76 -12.22 3.81
C ALA A 231 1.68 -12.56 2.77
N GLN A 232 1.57 -11.80 1.68
CA GLN A 232 0.59 -12.01 0.62
C GLN A 232 0.85 -13.26 -0.24
N ARG A 233 2.04 -13.86 -0.15
CA ARG A 233 2.24 -15.22 -0.65
C ARG A 233 1.32 -16.24 0.03
N HIS A 234 0.91 -15.97 1.27
CA HIS A 234 0.16 -16.89 2.14
C HIS A 234 -1.20 -16.35 2.58
N ALA A 235 -1.56 -15.13 2.21
CA ALA A 235 -2.83 -14.49 2.52
C ALA A 235 -3.57 -14.14 1.23
N ALA A 236 -4.90 -14.28 1.24
CA ALA A 236 -5.73 -13.81 0.14
C ALA A 236 -5.66 -12.28 0.02
N PRO A 237 -5.71 -11.70 -1.19
CA PRO A 237 -5.58 -10.26 -1.39
C PRO A 237 -6.61 -9.43 -0.60
N SER A 238 -7.89 -9.84 -0.60
CA SER A 238 -8.95 -9.16 0.14
C SER A 238 -8.71 -9.19 1.65
N HIS A 239 -8.22 -10.31 2.18
CA HIS A 239 -7.85 -10.47 3.58
C HIS A 239 -6.68 -9.55 3.94
N ALA A 240 -5.66 -9.50 3.10
CA ALA A 240 -4.53 -8.60 3.29
C ALA A 240 -4.97 -7.12 3.26
N ALA A 241 -5.81 -6.70 2.30
CA ALA A 241 -6.33 -5.35 2.20
C ALA A 241 -7.07 -4.90 3.48
N ILE A 242 -7.91 -5.77 4.04
CA ILE A 242 -8.65 -5.47 5.28
C ILE A 242 -7.69 -5.27 6.47
N ILE A 243 -6.66 -6.10 6.61
CA ILE A 243 -5.68 -5.96 7.70
C ILE A 243 -4.85 -4.69 7.51
N LEU A 244 -4.43 -4.40 6.28
CA LEU A 244 -3.65 -3.20 5.96
C LEU A 244 -4.42 -1.90 6.20
N ALA A 245 -5.77 -1.90 6.13
CA ALA A 245 -6.60 -0.76 6.51
C ALA A 245 -6.36 -0.28 7.95
N GLY A 246 -5.78 -1.11 8.79
CA GLY A 246 -5.31 -0.74 10.13
C GLY A 246 -4.28 0.39 10.13
N GLU A 247 -3.64 0.71 8.99
CA GLU A 247 -2.71 1.85 8.88
C GLU A 247 -3.35 3.17 9.32
N GLY A 248 -4.66 3.38 9.07
CA GLY A 248 -5.39 4.53 9.55
C GLY A 248 -5.44 4.64 11.08
N VAL A 249 -5.65 3.51 11.78
CA VAL A 249 -5.64 3.46 13.25
C VAL A 249 -4.26 3.79 13.79
N PHE A 250 -3.21 3.19 13.21
CA PHE A 250 -1.84 3.45 13.65
C PHE A 250 -1.37 4.86 13.31
N SER A 251 -1.88 5.46 12.22
CA SER A 251 -1.66 6.87 11.91
C SER A 251 -2.26 7.79 12.96
N ALA A 252 -3.50 7.53 13.40
CA ALA A 252 -4.15 8.30 14.46
C ALA A 252 -3.43 8.16 15.81
N ILE A 253 -2.97 6.93 16.15
CA ILE A 253 -2.16 6.70 17.36
C ILE A 253 -0.84 7.47 17.26
N GLY A 254 -0.16 7.44 16.12
CA GLY A 254 1.07 8.20 15.87
C GLY A 254 0.87 9.71 16.00
N GLY A 255 -0.23 10.25 15.45
CA GLY A 255 -0.63 11.65 15.58
C GLY A 255 -0.84 12.05 17.05
N ALA A 256 -1.54 11.22 17.82
CA ALA A 256 -1.77 11.47 19.24
C ALA A 256 -0.45 11.46 20.05
N LEU A 257 0.43 10.49 19.81
CA LEU A 257 1.68 10.33 20.58
C LEU A 257 2.77 11.33 20.19
N VAL A 258 2.87 11.68 18.91
CA VAL A 258 3.98 12.49 18.37
C VAL A 258 3.59 13.96 18.21
N LEU A 259 2.35 14.23 17.77
CA LEU A 259 1.86 15.58 17.50
C LEU A 259 0.97 16.12 18.63
N GLY A 260 0.67 15.32 19.66
CA GLY A 260 -0.20 15.70 20.77
C GLY A 260 -1.68 15.88 20.35
N GLU A 261 -2.08 15.27 19.24
CA GLU A 261 -3.47 15.29 18.79
C GLU A 261 -4.37 14.53 19.78
N ALA A 262 -5.52 15.12 20.11
CA ALA A 262 -6.51 14.47 20.96
C ALA A 262 -7.68 13.99 20.10
N PRO A 263 -7.74 12.70 19.72
CA PRO A 263 -8.84 12.19 18.90
C PRO A 263 -10.16 12.29 19.65
N GLY A 264 -11.16 12.90 19.03
CA GLY A 264 -12.52 12.97 19.56
C GLY A 264 -13.21 11.60 19.58
N TRP A 265 -14.39 11.52 20.23
CA TRP A 265 -15.13 10.26 20.38
C TRP A 265 -15.48 9.61 19.02
N LEU A 266 -15.78 10.43 18.01
CA LEU A 266 -16.11 9.97 16.65
C LEU A 266 -14.91 9.28 15.99
N GLN A 267 -13.72 9.85 16.14
CA GLN A 267 -12.47 9.27 15.64
C GLN A 267 -12.12 7.97 16.36
N MET A 268 -12.36 7.93 17.68
CA MET A 268 -12.17 6.69 18.46
C MET A 268 -13.15 5.59 18.02
N ALA A 269 -14.42 5.94 17.77
CA ALA A 269 -15.42 5.00 17.21
C ALA A 269 -14.99 4.50 15.83
N GLY A 270 -14.42 5.37 14.98
CA GLY A 270 -13.87 5.01 13.68
C GLY A 270 -12.72 4.01 13.78
N GLY A 271 -11.76 4.27 14.66
CA GLY A 271 -10.68 3.31 14.94
C GLY A 271 -11.21 1.96 15.43
N GLY A 272 -12.22 1.97 16.31
CA GLY A 272 -12.90 0.77 16.79
C GLY A 272 -13.57 -0.03 15.65
N ALA A 273 -14.22 0.65 14.70
CA ALA A 273 -14.85 0.01 13.54
C ALA A 273 -13.82 -0.64 12.60
N ILE A 274 -12.67 0.00 12.36
CA ILE A 274 -11.57 -0.60 11.59
C ILE A 274 -11.07 -1.87 12.29
N LEU A 275 -10.80 -1.80 13.59
CA LEU A 275 -10.34 -2.96 14.37
C LEU A 275 -11.37 -4.08 14.38
N ALA A 276 -12.67 -3.76 14.47
CA ALA A 276 -13.75 -4.74 14.37
C ALA A 276 -13.77 -5.44 12.99
N GLY A 277 -13.60 -4.70 11.90
CA GLY A 277 -13.48 -5.26 10.54
C GLY A 277 -12.26 -6.17 10.41
N MET A 278 -11.12 -5.77 10.96
CA MET A 278 -9.90 -6.60 10.99
C MET A 278 -10.08 -7.87 11.83
N LEU A 279 -10.78 -7.83 12.93
CA LEU A 279 -11.07 -9.00 13.77
C LEU A 279 -12.06 -9.96 13.08
N LEU A 280 -13.13 -9.42 12.49
CA LEU A 280 -14.12 -10.18 11.75
C LEU A 280 -13.46 -11.06 10.68
N ILE A 281 -12.57 -10.50 9.87
CA ILE A 281 -11.90 -11.26 8.81
C ILE A 281 -10.92 -12.30 9.36
N GLN A 282 -10.32 -12.06 10.52
CA GLN A 282 -9.41 -13.04 11.14
C GLN A 282 -10.16 -14.25 11.72
N LEU A 283 -11.36 -14.03 12.23
CA LEU A 283 -12.24 -15.08 12.78
C LEU A 283 -13.01 -15.83 11.70
N ALA A 284 -13.09 -15.30 10.47
CA ALA A 284 -13.74 -15.95 9.36
C ALA A 284 -13.08 -17.31 9.04
N PRO A 285 -13.87 -18.37 8.77
CA PRO A 285 -13.34 -19.63 8.24
C PRO A 285 -12.51 -19.32 7.00
N GLY A 286 -11.28 -19.87 6.92
CA GLY A 286 -10.33 -19.53 5.87
C GLY A 286 -10.94 -19.68 4.48
N GLU A 287 -10.84 -18.65 3.66
CA GLU A 287 -10.96 -18.81 2.21
C GLU A 287 -9.93 -19.87 1.81
N ALA A 288 -10.38 -20.96 1.20
CA ALA A 288 -9.51 -21.86 0.49
C ALA A 288 -8.67 -20.97 -0.46
N SER A 289 -7.37 -21.03 -0.33
CA SER A 289 -6.39 -20.31 -1.17
C SER A 289 -6.86 -20.36 -2.61
N GLY A 290 -7.27 -19.23 -3.18
CA GLY A 290 -8.01 -19.06 -4.43
C GLY A 290 -7.56 -19.94 -5.61
N GLU A 291 -7.98 -21.17 -5.61
CA GLU A 291 -8.10 -21.95 -6.83
C GLU A 291 -9.46 -21.61 -7.45
N PRO A 292 -9.49 -21.24 -8.73
CA PRO A 292 -10.75 -21.12 -9.44
C PRO A 292 -11.46 -22.47 -9.31
N ARG A 293 -12.65 -22.51 -8.69
CA ARG A 293 -13.52 -23.68 -8.87
C ARG A 293 -13.71 -23.82 -10.37
N ALA A 294 -13.18 -24.92 -10.93
CA ALA A 294 -13.51 -25.35 -12.27
C ALA A 294 -15.03 -25.25 -12.42
N ALA A 295 -15.47 -24.52 -13.45
CA ALA A 295 -16.87 -24.49 -13.81
C ALA A 295 -17.28 -25.92 -14.16
N GLU A 296 -18.15 -26.52 -13.33
CA GLU A 296 -18.96 -27.69 -13.71
C GLU A 296 -20.07 -27.27 -14.67
#